data_014bfde37a6ef8b4463a75c05ea6b010
#
_entry.id   014bfde37a6ef8b4463a75c05ea6b010
#
_cell.length_a   1.000
_cell.length_b   1.000
_cell.length_c   1.000
_cell.angle_alpha   90.00
_cell.angle_beta   90.00
_cell.angle_gamma   90.00
#
_symmetry.space_group_name_H-M   'P 1'
#
loop_
_entity.id
_entity.type
_entity.pdbx_description
1 polymer ?
#
loop_
_entity_poly.entity_id
_entity_poly.type
_entity_poly.pdbx_seq_one_letter_code
_entity_poly.pdbx_strand_id
1 'polypeptide(L)'
;GGIGGRAVPWFMPGVASIQTAYTVYLLNTISTLSGYFLVTRRLMYTCTQQGYLCTRIDFCFNVANYLARIAIALWLPNYILYFGVSILFNTGANLVVAARYKKDFPELHEVKVTLRDFKDLGIFHDLKYYLVHRLSNTIYGSSDTIVTSRMAGSAMTANLGNYTTVSDSATNIGNKIMDSFAAAIGNIVYDKSATANAHDKQVFWGLDLFSYFFGSFVATAYLCLFQPFISLWMGSDRLLPLGFVIVFSLNEYVGWNHRMLGSYRAVLGHFEQDQWFMVASAATNLILSFALFPAFGITGIVAATVVAHCIMWVGRGIVVCRQYMRGSGWRYLRVPAGGL
;
A
#
# COMPACT_ATOMS: atom_id res chain seq x y z
N GLY A 1 -2.24 14.05 21.22
CA GLY A 1 -0.92 14.24 21.78
C GLY A 1 -0.36 13.18 22.73
N GLY A 2 -1.14 12.25 23.30
CA GLY A 2 -0.65 11.45 24.42
C GLY A 2 0.33 10.32 24.07
N ILE A 3 -0.13 9.25 23.45
CA ILE A 3 0.66 8.02 23.25
C ILE A 3 1.67 8.17 22.12
N GLY A 4 1.26 8.74 20.99
CA GLY A 4 2.15 8.90 19.83
C GLY A 4 3.36 9.80 20.12
N GLY A 5 3.19 10.90 20.88
CA GLY A 5 4.29 11.78 21.25
C GLY A 5 5.34 11.09 22.12
N ARG A 6 4.94 10.27 23.09
CA ARG A 6 5.88 9.54 23.96
C ARG A 6 6.64 8.42 23.22
N ALA A 7 6.10 7.94 22.10
CA ALA A 7 6.72 6.90 21.31
C ALA A 7 7.79 7.44 20.34
N VAL A 8 7.79 8.74 19.97
CA VAL A 8 8.74 9.32 19.01
C VAL A 8 10.21 9.05 19.36
N PRO A 9 10.69 9.25 20.60
CA PRO A 9 12.08 8.96 20.94
C PRO A 9 12.43 7.48 20.87
N TRP A 10 11.43 6.60 21.05
CA TRP A 10 11.62 5.16 20.95
C TRP A 10 11.77 4.69 19.49
N PHE A 11 11.01 5.29 18.58
CA PHE A 11 11.06 4.95 17.16
C PHE A 11 12.20 5.61 16.39
N MET A 12 12.76 6.71 16.90
CA MET A 12 13.81 7.50 16.24
C MET A 12 15.02 7.72 17.17
N PRO A 13 15.74 6.67 17.57
CA PRO A 13 16.97 6.83 18.35
C PRO A 13 18.04 7.53 17.49
N GLY A 14 18.66 8.59 18.01
CA GLY A 14 19.76 9.29 17.33
C GLY A 14 19.34 10.50 16.48
N VAL A 15 18.11 11.00 16.59
CA VAL A 15 17.75 12.29 16.00
C VAL A 15 18.44 13.42 16.79
N ALA A 16 19.13 14.31 16.08
CA ALA A 16 19.93 15.39 16.65
C ALA A 16 19.14 16.36 17.54
N SER A 17 17.82 16.46 17.37
CA SER A 17 16.92 17.26 18.20
C SER A 17 15.56 16.59 18.33
N ILE A 18 15.19 16.24 19.55
CA ILE A 18 13.87 15.71 19.90
C ILE A 18 12.77 16.70 19.47
N GLN A 19 13.00 17.99 19.60
CA GLN A 19 12.06 19.03 19.20
C GLN A 19 11.78 19.01 17.69
N THR A 20 12.80 18.81 16.85
CA THR A 20 12.65 18.68 15.40
C THR A 20 11.82 17.42 15.06
N ALA A 21 12.08 16.30 15.71
CA ALA A 21 11.32 15.07 15.52
C ALA A 21 9.84 15.24 15.86
N TYR A 22 9.52 15.92 16.95
CA TYR A 22 8.14 16.23 17.32
C TYR A 22 7.46 17.17 16.32
N THR A 23 8.17 18.18 15.82
CA THR A 23 7.62 19.12 14.83
C THR A 23 7.29 18.39 13.53
N VAL A 24 8.20 17.57 13.03
CA VAL A 24 7.97 16.76 11.83
C VAL A 24 6.82 15.77 12.05
N TYR A 25 6.76 15.11 13.20
CA TYR A 25 5.65 14.23 13.56
C TYR A 25 4.30 14.95 13.56
N LEU A 26 4.22 16.13 14.17
CA LEU A 26 2.99 16.92 14.20
C LEU A 26 2.57 17.37 12.80
N LEU A 27 3.51 17.87 11.98
CA LEU A 27 3.24 18.26 10.59
C LEU A 27 2.72 17.09 9.76
N ASN A 28 3.34 15.90 9.86
CA ASN A 28 2.87 14.71 9.18
C ASN A 28 1.49 14.27 9.69
N THR A 29 1.23 14.37 11.00
CA THR A 29 -0.08 14.05 11.57
C THR A 29 -1.15 15.00 11.04
N ILE A 30 -0.89 16.30 11.00
CA ILE A 30 -1.81 17.30 10.43
C ILE A 30 -2.04 17.04 8.95
N SER A 31 -0.98 16.73 8.18
CA SER A 31 -1.08 16.37 6.77
C SER A 31 -1.99 15.14 6.55
N THR A 32 -1.83 14.11 7.36
CA THR A 32 -2.66 12.91 7.31
C THR A 32 -4.12 13.22 7.65
N LEU A 33 -4.37 13.97 8.72
CA LEU A 33 -5.71 14.36 9.12
C LEU A 33 -6.40 15.24 8.05
N SER A 34 -5.67 16.16 7.41
CA SER A 34 -6.20 16.95 6.30
C SER A 34 -6.63 16.11 5.10
N GLY A 35 -5.97 14.97 4.86
CA GLY A 35 -6.35 14.01 3.83
C GLY A 35 -7.69 13.32 4.10
N TYR A 36 -8.08 13.15 5.36
CA TYR A 36 -9.39 12.59 5.73
C TYR A 36 -10.52 13.62 5.67
N PHE A 37 -10.19 14.89 5.64
CA PHE A 37 -11.19 15.95 5.56
C PHE A 37 -11.87 15.91 4.18
N LEU A 38 -13.19 15.82 4.17
CA LEU A 38 -14.02 15.75 2.96
C LEU A 38 -13.86 14.47 2.10
N VAL A 39 -13.26 13.40 2.64
CA VAL A 39 -13.04 12.14 1.91
C VAL A 39 -14.35 11.51 1.43
N THR A 40 -15.46 11.67 2.14
CA THR A 40 -16.78 11.16 1.76
C THR A 40 -17.22 11.66 0.40
N ARG A 41 -16.91 12.91 0.06
CA ARG A 41 -17.24 13.51 -1.24
C ARG A 41 -16.44 12.90 -2.39
N ARG A 42 -15.21 12.44 -2.14
CA ARG A 42 -14.39 11.69 -3.11
C ARG A 42 -14.94 10.29 -3.36
N LEU A 43 -15.46 9.64 -2.32
CA LEU A 43 -16.06 8.30 -2.45
C LEU A 43 -17.24 8.30 -3.42
N MET A 44 -18.05 9.36 -3.46
CA MET A 44 -19.15 9.47 -4.42
C MET A 44 -18.66 9.41 -5.87
N TYR A 45 -17.58 10.11 -6.20
CA TYR A 45 -16.98 10.02 -7.54
C TYR A 45 -16.47 8.62 -7.87
N THR A 46 -15.96 7.89 -6.88
CA THR A 46 -15.55 6.49 -7.07
C THR A 46 -16.74 5.58 -7.30
N CYS A 47 -17.80 5.70 -6.50
CA CYS A 47 -19.03 4.92 -6.63
C CYS A 47 -19.75 5.16 -7.96
N THR A 48 -19.67 6.38 -8.52
CA THR A 48 -20.26 6.74 -9.81
C THR A 48 -19.34 6.49 -11.01
N GLN A 49 -18.19 5.80 -10.79
CA GLN A 49 -17.15 5.54 -11.80
C GLN A 49 -16.54 6.82 -12.42
N GLN A 50 -16.68 7.95 -11.75
CA GLN A 50 -16.12 9.25 -12.16
C GLN A 50 -14.83 9.60 -11.40
N GLY A 51 -14.16 8.62 -10.80
CA GLY A 51 -12.91 8.79 -10.04
C GLY A 51 -11.79 9.50 -10.81
N TYR A 52 -11.82 9.44 -12.15
CA TYR A 52 -10.86 10.15 -13.01
C TYR A 52 -10.88 11.69 -12.81
N LEU A 53 -12.01 12.26 -12.41
CA LEU A 53 -12.11 13.70 -12.11
C LEU A 53 -11.28 14.06 -10.87
N CYS A 54 -11.37 13.25 -9.82
CA CYS A 54 -10.52 13.42 -8.64
C CYS A 54 -9.04 13.25 -8.99
N THR A 55 -8.71 12.23 -9.79
CA THR A 55 -7.32 11.96 -10.23
C THR A 55 -6.73 13.14 -11.02
N ARG A 56 -7.52 13.78 -11.89
CA ARG A 56 -7.07 14.98 -12.63
C ARG A 56 -6.77 16.15 -11.72
N ILE A 57 -7.64 16.41 -10.74
CA ILE A 57 -7.44 17.48 -9.75
C ILE A 57 -6.18 17.17 -8.93
N ASP A 58 -6.06 15.94 -8.42
CA ASP A 58 -4.89 15.50 -7.64
C ASP A 58 -3.60 15.63 -8.45
N PHE A 59 -3.60 15.30 -9.72
CA PHE A 59 -2.44 15.44 -10.60
C PHE A 59 -1.97 16.91 -10.67
N CYS A 60 -2.88 17.84 -10.94
CA CYS A 60 -2.53 19.28 -11.01
C CYS A 60 -1.97 19.78 -9.67
N PHE A 61 -2.62 19.44 -8.56
CA PHE A 61 -2.17 19.86 -7.23
C PHE A 61 -0.84 19.20 -6.84
N ASN A 62 -0.63 17.93 -7.19
CA ASN A 62 0.63 17.23 -6.92
C ASN A 62 1.79 17.83 -7.73
N VAL A 63 1.60 18.14 -9.02
CA VAL A 63 2.62 18.82 -9.82
C VAL A 63 2.98 20.17 -9.21
N ALA A 64 1.99 20.99 -8.86
CA ALA A 64 2.21 22.28 -8.22
C ALA A 64 2.91 22.13 -6.85
N ASN A 65 2.51 21.13 -6.05
CA ASN A 65 3.17 20.82 -4.78
C ASN A 65 4.64 20.45 -4.97
N TYR A 66 4.96 19.57 -5.92
CA TYR A 66 6.36 19.19 -6.18
C TYR A 66 7.19 20.37 -6.66
N LEU A 67 6.67 21.20 -7.55
CA LEU A 67 7.36 22.41 -8.01
C LEU A 67 7.62 23.39 -6.85
N ALA A 68 6.62 23.63 -6.01
CA ALA A 68 6.77 24.48 -4.84
C ALA A 68 7.79 23.92 -3.83
N ARG A 69 7.79 22.60 -3.61
CA ARG A 69 8.78 21.94 -2.73
C ARG A 69 10.19 22.01 -3.26
N ILE A 70 10.38 21.87 -4.59
CA ILE A 70 11.68 22.07 -5.25
C ILE A 70 12.15 23.51 -5.08
N ALA A 71 11.27 24.48 -5.30
CA ALA A 71 11.59 25.90 -5.11
C ALA A 71 11.99 26.21 -3.66
N ILE A 72 11.25 25.65 -2.67
CA ILE A 72 11.61 25.81 -1.26
C ILE A 72 12.96 25.16 -0.95
N ALA A 73 13.24 23.98 -1.48
CA ALA A 73 14.50 23.29 -1.24
C ALA A 73 15.70 24.06 -1.81
N LEU A 74 15.52 24.75 -2.96
CA LEU A 74 16.59 25.51 -3.62
C LEU A 74 16.81 26.89 -3.00
N TRP A 75 15.75 27.62 -2.61
CA TRP A 75 15.84 29.03 -2.23
C TRP A 75 15.68 29.30 -0.74
N LEU A 76 14.89 28.47 -0.05
CA LEU A 76 14.56 28.64 1.36
C LEU A 76 14.59 27.27 2.07
N PRO A 77 15.77 26.65 2.29
CA PRO A 77 15.89 25.29 2.82
C PRO A 77 15.34 25.20 4.24
N ASN A 78 14.02 25.22 4.38
CA ASN A 78 13.28 25.14 5.63
C ASN A 78 12.30 23.96 5.59
N TYR A 79 12.57 22.95 6.41
CA TYR A 79 11.75 21.74 6.45
C TYR A 79 10.30 22.00 6.91
N ILE A 80 10.04 23.01 7.73
CA ILE A 80 8.68 23.37 8.17
C ILE A 80 7.86 23.87 6.98
N LEU A 81 8.43 24.77 6.15
CA LEU A 81 7.80 25.24 4.93
C LEU A 81 7.61 24.10 3.93
N TYR A 82 8.59 23.22 3.80
CA TYR A 82 8.54 22.05 2.91
C TYR A 82 7.37 21.11 3.22
N PHE A 83 7.11 20.79 4.49
CA PHE A 83 5.96 20.00 4.92
C PHE A 83 4.66 20.81 4.93
N GLY A 84 4.71 22.09 5.32
CA GLY A 84 3.55 22.98 5.36
C GLY A 84 2.89 23.17 4.00
N VAL A 85 3.70 23.33 2.95
CA VAL A 85 3.23 23.44 1.57
C VAL A 85 2.48 22.18 1.13
N SER A 86 2.94 21.00 1.51
CA SER A 86 2.22 19.76 1.19
C SER A 86 0.84 19.70 1.83
N ILE A 87 0.69 20.20 3.07
CA ILE A 87 -0.61 20.29 3.75
C ILE A 87 -1.54 21.23 2.99
N LEU A 88 -1.03 22.38 2.56
CA LEU A 88 -1.79 23.39 1.81
C LEU A 88 -2.32 22.82 0.49
N PHE A 89 -1.47 22.18 -0.31
CA PHE A 89 -1.87 21.61 -1.60
C PHE A 89 -2.83 20.43 -1.45
N ASN A 90 -2.60 19.53 -0.48
CA ASN A 90 -3.52 18.42 -0.20
C ASN A 90 -4.90 18.90 0.24
N THR A 91 -4.95 19.89 1.13
CA THR A 91 -6.21 20.49 1.58
C THR A 91 -6.90 21.24 0.44
N GLY A 92 -6.12 21.98 -0.38
CA GLY A 92 -6.63 22.66 -1.57
C GLY A 92 -7.28 21.70 -2.57
N ALA A 93 -6.64 20.58 -2.88
CA ALA A 93 -7.22 19.54 -3.74
C ALA A 93 -8.56 19.02 -3.20
N ASN A 94 -8.62 18.74 -1.89
CA ASN A 94 -9.86 18.29 -1.23
C ASN A 94 -10.97 19.34 -1.28
N LEU A 95 -10.64 20.62 -1.10
CA LEU A 95 -11.61 21.72 -1.19
C LEU A 95 -12.14 21.89 -2.61
N VAL A 96 -11.29 21.78 -3.64
CA VAL A 96 -11.73 21.85 -5.05
C VAL A 96 -12.65 20.69 -5.40
N VAL A 97 -12.33 19.47 -4.98
CA VAL A 97 -13.21 18.30 -5.16
C VAL A 97 -14.53 18.52 -4.44
N ALA A 98 -14.51 19.05 -3.21
CA ALA A 98 -15.70 19.32 -2.43
C ALA A 98 -16.59 20.43 -3.02
N ALA A 99 -15.98 21.47 -3.61
CA ALA A 99 -16.72 22.52 -4.29
C ALA A 99 -17.40 21.97 -5.57
N ARG A 100 -16.66 21.15 -6.30
CA ARG A 100 -17.20 20.51 -7.50
C ARG A 100 -18.31 19.51 -7.19
N TYR A 101 -18.18 18.74 -6.12
CA TYR A 101 -19.21 17.79 -5.66
C TYR A 101 -20.58 18.43 -5.50
N LYS A 102 -20.65 19.63 -4.92
CA LYS A 102 -21.92 20.37 -4.74
C LYS A 102 -22.58 20.72 -6.07
N LYS A 103 -21.79 20.89 -7.15
CA LYS A 103 -22.28 21.22 -8.49
C LYS A 103 -22.69 19.95 -9.24
N ASP A 104 -21.91 18.89 -9.13
CA ASP A 104 -22.09 17.66 -9.90
C ASP A 104 -23.21 16.77 -9.30
N PHE A 105 -23.48 16.91 -7.98
CA PHE A 105 -24.48 16.13 -7.24
C PHE A 105 -25.44 17.02 -6.44
N PRO A 106 -26.20 17.92 -7.08
CA PRO A 106 -27.07 18.87 -6.36
C PRO A 106 -28.25 18.19 -5.64
N GLU A 107 -28.65 16.99 -6.08
CA GLU A 107 -29.75 16.22 -5.53
C GLU A 107 -29.41 15.45 -4.25
N LEU A 108 -28.11 15.28 -3.98
CA LEU A 108 -27.66 14.57 -2.78
C LEU A 108 -27.64 15.52 -1.58
N HIS A 109 -28.67 15.40 -0.75
CA HIS A 109 -28.73 16.11 0.51
C HIS A 109 -28.00 15.35 1.60
N GLU A 110 -27.34 16.08 2.50
CA GLU A 110 -26.72 15.49 3.68
C GLU A 110 -27.82 14.93 4.60
N VAL A 111 -27.94 13.60 4.64
CA VAL A 111 -28.85 12.89 5.54
C VAL A 111 -28.17 12.78 6.91
N LYS A 112 -28.85 13.18 7.97
CA LYS A 112 -28.38 12.93 9.33
C LYS A 112 -28.54 11.45 9.64
N VAL A 113 -27.43 10.72 9.60
CA VAL A 113 -27.38 9.30 9.91
C VAL A 113 -27.16 9.14 11.41
N THR A 114 -27.95 8.30 12.05
CA THR A 114 -27.83 7.99 13.49
C THR A 114 -27.03 6.68 13.67
N LEU A 115 -26.48 6.48 14.89
CA LEU A 115 -25.79 5.23 15.21
C LEU A 115 -26.69 4.00 15.09
N ARG A 116 -28.01 4.20 15.20
CA ARG A 116 -29.01 3.15 15.07
C ARG A 116 -29.11 2.67 13.62
N ASP A 117 -29.09 3.59 12.65
CA ASP A 117 -29.12 3.28 11.21
C ASP A 117 -27.91 2.43 10.80
N PHE A 118 -26.72 2.70 11.35
CA PHE A 118 -25.53 1.88 11.12
C PHE A 118 -25.68 0.45 11.68
N LYS A 119 -26.36 0.30 12.84
CA LYS A 119 -26.57 -1.01 13.45
C LYS A 119 -27.57 -1.84 12.65
N ASP A 120 -28.63 -1.20 12.16
CA ASP A 120 -29.70 -1.84 11.41
C ASP A 120 -29.20 -2.32 10.02
N LEU A 121 -28.21 -1.65 9.45
CA LEU A 121 -27.54 -2.03 8.18
C LEU A 121 -26.50 -3.14 8.34
N GLY A 122 -26.21 -3.63 9.56
CA GLY A 122 -25.21 -4.67 9.79
C GLY A 122 -23.75 -4.26 9.54
N ILE A 123 -23.48 -2.98 9.27
CA ILE A 123 -22.16 -2.46 8.88
C ILE A 123 -21.07 -2.75 9.92
N PHE A 124 -21.44 -2.80 11.20
CA PHE A 124 -20.46 -3.08 12.26
C PHE A 124 -19.87 -4.50 12.18
N HIS A 125 -20.60 -5.47 11.63
CA HIS A 125 -20.06 -6.81 11.42
C HIS A 125 -18.90 -6.81 10.43
N ASP A 126 -19.08 -6.16 9.29
CA ASP A 126 -18.06 -6.14 8.23
C ASP A 126 -16.91 -5.19 8.59
N LEU A 127 -17.22 -4.09 9.29
CA LEU A 127 -16.25 -3.08 9.70
C LEU A 127 -15.18 -3.65 10.63
N LYS A 128 -15.51 -4.58 11.55
CA LYS A 128 -14.52 -5.20 12.45
C LYS A 128 -13.47 -5.99 11.68
N TYR A 129 -13.86 -6.75 10.67
CA TYR A 129 -12.94 -7.53 9.83
C TYR A 129 -12.09 -6.61 8.96
N TYR A 130 -12.71 -5.57 8.38
CA TYR A 130 -11.98 -4.55 7.64
C TYR A 130 -10.95 -3.83 8.52
N LEU A 131 -11.27 -3.50 9.77
CA LEU A 131 -10.34 -2.89 10.73
C LEU A 131 -9.16 -3.81 11.04
N VAL A 132 -9.40 -5.11 11.27
CA VAL A 132 -8.32 -6.09 11.47
C VAL A 132 -7.39 -6.11 10.26
N HIS A 133 -7.95 -6.17 9.05
CA HIS A 133 -7.17 -6.08 7.82
C HIS A 133 -6.38 -4.78 7.71
N ARG A 134 -7.02 -3.65 8.01
CA ARG A 134 -6.38 -2.33 7.91
C ARG A 134 -5.24 -2.18 8.89
N LEU A 135 -5.42 -2.61 10.13
CA LEU A 135 -4.38 -2.60 11.16
C LEU A 135 -3.22 -3.53 10.80
N SER A 136 -3.51 -4.76 10.39
CA SER A 136 -2.49 -5.72 9.96
C SER A 136 -1.69 -5.21 8.76
N ASN A 137 -2.35 -4.62 7.76
CA ASN A 137 -1.67 -3.99 6.62
C ASN A 137 -0.78 -2.82 7.04
N THR A 138 -1.23 -1.99 8.00
CA THR A 138 -0.44 -0.87 8.50
C THR A 138 0.79 -1.35 9.26
N ILE A 139 0.62 -2.35 10.14
CA ILE A 139 1.75 -2.96 10.87
C ILE A 139 2.72 -3.57 9.88
N TYR A 140 2.23 -4.39 8.96
CA TYR A 140 3.02 -5.05 7.93
C TYR A 140 3.81 -4.04 7.07
N GLY A 141 3.15 -3.02 6.53
CA GLY A 141 3.78 -2.02 5.65
C GLY A 141 4.76 -1.07 6.36
N SER A 142 4.68 -0.97 7.70
CA SER A 142 5.56 -0.09 8.48
C SER A 142 6.65 -0.85 9.23
N SER A 143 6.56 -2.18 9.35
CA SER A 143 7.46 -2.99 10.18
C SER A 143 8.91 -2.87 9.76
N ASP A 144 9.22 -2.93 8.48
CA ASP A 144 10.59 -2.87 7.96
C ASP A 144 11.26 -1.53 8.31
N THR A 145 10.53 -0.44 8.15
CA THR A 145 11.01 0.91 8.51
C THR A 145 11.19 1.06 10.02
N ILE A 146 10.25 0.56 10.82
CA ILE A 146 10.29 0.63 12.28
C ILE A 146 11.46 -0.19 12.82
N VAL A 147 11.61 -1.44 12.38
CA VAL A 147 12.69 -2.32 12.82
C VAL A 147 14.05 -1.76 12.38
N THR A 148 14.18 -1.29 11.14
CA THR A 148 15.41 -0.68 10.63
C THR A 148 15.76 0.57 11.45
N SER A 149 14.78 1.46 11.69
CA SER A 149 15.02 2.67 12.48
C SER A 149 15.47 2.36 13.91
N ARG A 150 14.85 1.36 14.53
CA ARG A 150 15.15 0.97 15.92
C ARG A 150 16.49 0.27 16.07
N MET A 151 16.86 -0.61 15.12
CA MET A 151 18.01 -1.49 15.24
C MET A 151 19.24 -1.00 14.47
N ALA A 152 19.06 -0.31 13.35
CA ALA A 152 20.13 0.18 12.48
C ALA A 152 20.26 1.71 12.45
N GLY A 153 19.30 2.43 13.03
CA GLY A 153 19.31 3.89 13.13
C GLY A 153 18.77 4.61 11.89
N SER A 154 18.71 5.94 11.99
CA SER A 154 18.06 6.80 10.98
C SER A 154 18.80 6.83 9.64
N ALA A 155 20.12 6.74 9.62
CA ALA A 155 20.92 6.74 8.38
C ALA A 155 20.60 5.49 7.52
N MET A 156 20.55 4.30 8.13
CA MET A 156 20.19 3.09 7.43
C MET A 156 18.73 3.12 6.96
N THR A 157 17.82 3.69 7.77
CA THR A 157 16.42 3.88 7.41
C THR A 157 16.28 4.82 6.20
N ALA A 158 17.09 5.87 6.11
CA ALA A 158 17.11 6.74 4.94
C ALA A 158 17.60 6.01 3.68
N ASN A 159 18.64 5.18 3.80
CA ASN A 159 19.12 4.36 2.68
C ASN A 159 18.03 3.36 2.23
N LEU A 160 17.38 2.66 3.15
CA LEU A 160 16.21 1.82 2.84
C LEU A 160 15.13 2.62 2.11
N GLY A 161 14.85 3.84 2.58
CA GLY A 161 13.88 4.75 1.97
C GLY A 161 14.16 5.08 0.49
N ASN A 162 15.43 5.14 0.07
CA ASN A 162 15.79 5.34 -1.33
C ASN A 162 15.34 4.15 -2.20
N TYR A 163 15.57 2.92 -1.75
CA TYR A 163 15.15 1.71 -2.47
C TYR A 163 13.62 1.57 -2.48
N THR A 164 12.96 1.81 -1.34
CA THR A 164 11.49 1.72 -1.25
C THR A 164 10.80 2.80 -2.08
N THR A 165 11.36 4.01 -2.22
CA THR A 165 10.80 5.06 -3.08
C THR A 165 10.72 4.62 -4.54
N VAL A 166 11.75 3.95 -5.04
CA VAL A 166 11.77 3.39 -6.41
C VAL A 166 10.74 2.27 -6.53
N SER A 167 10.71 1.36 -5.53
CA SER A 167 9.75 0.25 -5.49
C SER A 167 8.31 0.73 -5.40
N ASP A 168 8.01 1.71 -4.56
CA ASP A 168 6.67 2.29 -4.43
C ASP A 168 6.20 2.93 -5.74
N SER A 169 7.11 3.55 -6.49
CA SER A 169 6.80 4.15 -7.79
C SER A 169 6.39 3.08 -8.80
N ALA A 170 7.14 1.99 -8.93
CA ALA A 170 6.79 0.86 -9.79
C ALA A 170 5.49 0.18 -9.33
N THR A 171 5.35 -0.02 -8.01
CA THR A 171 4.15 -0.58 -7.40
C THR A 171 2.91 0.27 -7.68
N ASN A 172 3.02 1.59 -7.60
CA ASN A 172 1.92 2.49 -7.91
C ASN A 172 1.47 2.40 -9.37
N ILE A 173 2.40 2.24 -10.32
CA ILE A 173 2.07 2.02 -11.73
C ILE A 173 1.29 0.71 -11.89
N GLY A 174 1.82 -0.38 -11.37
CA GLY A 174 1.17 -1.68 -11.46
C GLY A 174 -0.20 -1.73 -10.76
N ASN A 175 -0.33 -1.08 -9.59
CA ASN A 175 -1.62 -0.97 -8.90
C ASN A 175 -2.66 -0.23 -9.75
N LYS A 176 -2.30 0.86 -10.45
CA LYS A 176 -3.22 1.57 -11.35
C LYS A 176 -3.73 0.69 -12.47
N ILE A 177 -2.88 -0.18 -13.00
CA ILE A 177 -3.28 -1.17 -14.01
C ILE A 177 -4.26 -2.18 -13.37
N MET A 178 -3.91 -2.75 -12.21
CA MET A 178 -4.78 -3.71 -11.51
C MET A 178 -6.13 -3.10 -11.11
N ASP A 179 -6.13 -1.87 -10.60
CA ASP A 179 -7.34 -1.15 -10.18
C ASP A 179 -8.28 -0.90 -11.36
N SER A 180 -7.77 -0.75 -12.58
CA SER A 180 -8.59 -0.60 -13.78
C SER A 180 -9.44 -1.84 -14.08
N PHE A 181 -9.00 -3.02 -13.65
CA PHE A 181 -9.74 -4.27 -13.81
C PHE A 181 -10.72 -4.56 -12.65
N ALA A 182 -10.66 -3.84 -11.54
CA ALA A 182 -11.50 -4.10 -10.37
C ALA A 182 -13.00 -4.04 -10.68
N ALA A 183 -13.41 -3.07 -11.50
CA ALA A 183 -14.81 -2.96 -11.94
C ALA A 183 -15.23 -4.13 -12.86
N ALA A 184 -14.34 -4.56 -13.76
CA ALA A 184 -14.60 -5.71 -14.63
C ALA A 184 -14.71 -7.02 -13.82
N ILE A 185 -13.82 -7.22 -12.85
CA ILE A 185 -13.89 -8.35 -11.91
C ILE A 185 -15.25 -8.32 -11.18
N GLY A 186 -15.68 -7.16 -10.67
CA GLY A 186 -16.96 -7.02 -9.99
C GLY A 186 -18.15 -7.42 -10.86
N ASN A 187 -18.19 -6.93 -12.08
CA ASN A 187 -19.28 -7.26 -13.03
C ASN A 187 -19.33 -8.77 -13.32
N ILE A 188 -18.19 -9.40 -13.55
CA ILE A 188 -18.09 -10.83 -13.87
C ILE A 188 -18.48 -11.69 -12.67
N VAL A 189 -17.98 -11.36 -11.48
CA VAL A 189 -18.23 -12.10 -10.24
C VAL A 189 -19.71 -12.13 -9.86
N TYR A 190 -20.42 -11.02 -10.12
CA TYR A 190 -21.83 -10.90 -9.77
C TYR A 190 -22.78 -11.26 -10.93
N ASP A 191 -22.26 -11.53 -12.15
CA ASP A 191 -23.05 -12.06 -13.25
C ASP A 191 -23.43 -13.54 -12.99
N LYS A 192 -24.73 -13.83 -12.94
CA LYS A 192 -25.27 -15.18 -12.69
C LYS A 192 -25.51 -15.99 -13.96
N SER A 193 -25.13 -15.50 -15.14
CA SER A 193 -25.35 -16.20 -16.40
C SER A 193 -24.48 -17.45 -16.52
N ALA A 194 -24.95 -18.45 -17.27
CA ALA A 194 -24.20 -19.73 -17.45
C ALA A 194 -22.86 -19.54 -18.18
N THR A 195 -22.74 -18.46 -18.99
CA THR A 195 -21.51 -18.10 -19.72
C THR A 195 -20.49 -17.39 -18.84
N ALA A 196 -20.91 -16.81 -17.71
CA ALA A 196 -20.06 -16.08 -16.77
C ALA A 196 -18.90 -16.94 -16.24
N ASN A 197 -19.16 -18.19 -15.90
CA ASN A 197 -18.16 -19.06 -15.30
C ASN A 197 -16.92 -19.34 -16.17
N ALA A 198 -17.07 -19.40 -17.50
CA ALA A 198 -15.93 -19.62 -18.40
C ALA A 198 -15.13 -18.33 -18.62
N HIS A 199 -15.85 -17.22 -18.83
CA HIS A 199 -15.24 -15.90 -19.01
C HIS A 199 -14.48 -15.43 -17.75
N ASP A 200 -15.05 -15.70 -16.59
CA ASP A 200 -14.49 -15.42 -15.30
C ASP A 200 -13.15 -16.11 -15.06
N LYS A 201 -13.05 -17.39 -15.39
CA LYS A 201 -11.78 -18.11 -15.31
C LYS A 201 -10.72 -17.53 -16.27
N GLN A 202 -11.12 -17.11 -17.47
CA GLN A 202 -10.19 -16.48 -18.40
C GLN A 202 -9.65 -15.16 -17.87
N VAL A 203 -10.50 -14.31 -17.29
CA VAL A 203 -10.08 -13.05 -16.69
C VAL A 203 -9.17 -13.29 -15.49
N PHE A 204 -9.52 -14.25 -14.63
CA PHE A 204 -8.68 -14.63 -13.49
C PHE A 204 -7.28 -15.04 -13.93
N TRP A 205 -7.18 -15.99 -14.87
CA TRP A 205 -5.87 -16.46 -15.36
C TRP A 205 -5.11 -15.38 -16.15
N GLY A 206 -5.82 -14.50 -16.86
CA GLY A 206 -5.21 -13.36 -17.55
C GLY A 206 -4.56 -12.36 -16.58
N LEU A 207 -5.24 -12.06 -15.47
CA LEU A 207 -4.71 -11.18 -14.44
C LEU A 207 -3.59 -11.83 -13.62
N ASP A 208 -3.69 -13.14 -13.38
CA ASP A 208 -2.63 -13.91 -12.73
C ASP A 208 -1.35 -13.91 -13.57
N LEU A 209 -1.48 -14.18 -14.86
CA LEU A 209 -0.39 -14.12 -15.83
C LEU A 209 0.23 -12.70 -15.90
N PHE A 210 -0.60 -11.66 -15.91
CA PHE A 210 -0.12 -10.28 -15.86
C PHE A 210 0.70 -10.03 -14.58
N SER A 211 0.19 -10.43 -13.42
CA SER A 211 0.89 -10.26 -12.14
C SER A 211 2.23 -11.00 -12.11
N TYR A 212 2.25 -12.20 -12.68
CA TYR A 212 3.46 -13.00 -12.82
C TYR A 212 4.51 -12.30 -13.71
N PHE A 213 4.11 -11.87 -14.90
CA PHE A 213 5.03 -11.19 -15.83
C PHE A 213 5.51 -9.86 -15.28
N PHE A 214 4.60 -9.06 -14.75
CA PHE A 214 4.93 -7.75 -14.16
C PHE A 214 5.86 -7.91 -12.95
N GLY A 215 5.56 -8.85 -12.06
CA GLY A 215 6.39 -9.17 -10.91
C GLY A 215 7.78 -9.67 -11.29
N SER A 216 7.88 -10.54 -12.30
CA SER A 216 9.15 -11.04 -12.84
C SER A 216 9.97 -9.93 -13.49
N PHE A 217 9.31 -9.05 -14.26
CA PHE A 217 9.96 -7.90 -14.90
C PHE A 217 10.51 -6.94 -13.83
N VAL A 218 9.70 -6.55 -12.84
CA VAL A 218 10.12 -5.65 -11.76
C VAL A 218 11.26 -6.25 -10.95
N ALA A 219 11.14 -7.52 -10.56
CA ALA A 219 12.18 -8.21 -9.79
C ALA A 219 13.50 -8.28 -10.55
N THR A 220 13.47 -8.62 -11.86
CA THR A 220 14.66 -8.65 -12.70
C THR A 220 15.25 -7.24 -12.88
N ALA A 221 14.41 -6.24 -13.11
CA ALA A 221 14.85 -4.85 -13.20
C ALA A 221 15.55 -4.39 -11.93
N TYR A 222 15.02 -4.73 -10.74
CA TYR A 222 15.65 -4.39 -9.46
C TYR A 222 16.98 -5.11 -9.28
N LEU A 223 17.02 -6.39 -9.58
CA LEU A 223 18.25 -7.18 -9.48
C LEU A 223 19.39 -6.62 -10.34
N CYS A 224 19.07 -6.15 -11.55
CA CYS A 224 20.05 -5.63 -12.50
C CYS A 224 20.34 -4.14 -12.30
N LEU A 225 19.35 -3.34 -11.96
CA LEU A 225 19.43 -1.88 -12.08
C LEU A 225 19.50 -1.14 -10.73
N PHE A 226 19.11 -1.73 -9.59
CA PHE A 226 19.09 -1.01 -8.32
C PHE A 226 20.46 -0.46 -7.93
N GLN A 227 21.49 -1.28 -7.94
CA GLN A 227 22.82 -0.83 -7.54
C GLN A 227 23.35 0.31 -8.44
N PRO A 228 23.38 0.19 -9.79
CA PRO A 228 23.82 1.28 -10.63
C PRO A 228 22.93 2.52 -10.54
N PHE A 229 21.60 2.35 -10.41
CA PHE A 229 20.68 3.46 -10.31
C PHE A 229 20.86 4.25 -8.99
N ILE A 230 20.89 3.57 -7.84
CA ILE A 230 21.09 4.22 -6.54
C ILE A 230 22.47 4.87 -6.46
N SER A 231 23.51 4.22 -7.00
CA SER A 231 24.86 4.81 -7.06
C SER A 231 24.89 6.11 -7.86
N LEU A 232 24.18 6.14 -8.99
CA LEU A 232 24.10 7.34 -9.84
C LEU A 232 23.25 8.45 -9.19
N TRP A 233 22.14 8.07 -8.53
CA TRP A 233 21.18 9.02 -7.98
C TRP A 233 21.57 9.57 -6.62
N MET A 234 22.05 8.71 -5.69
CA MET A 234 22.31 9.06 -4.30
C MET A 234 23.78 8.96 -3.89
N GLY A 235 24.61 8.37 -4.75
CA GLY A 235 26.02 8.11 -4.46
C GLY A 235 26.27 6.69 -4.00
N SER A 236 27.52 6.22 -4.20
CA SER A 236 27.95 4.87 -3.88
C SER A 236 28.01 4.56 -2.37
N ASP A 237 28.09 5.57 -1.52
CA ASP A 237 28.06 5.49 -0.06
C ASP A 237 26.66 5.17 0.48
N ARG A 238 25.62 5.24 -0.33
CA ARG A 238 24.23 4.95 0.01
C ARG A 238 23.76 3.56 -0.41
N LEU A 239 24.66 2.78 -0.97
CA LEU A 239 24.33 1.43 -1.43
C LEU A 239 24.07 0.49 -0.26
N LEU A 240 23.04 -0.33 -0.38
CA LEU A 240 22.77 -1.46 0.50
C LEU A 240 23.50 -2.72 0.00
N PRO A 241 23.76 -3.71 0.85
CA PRO A 241 24.46 -4.94 0.45
C PRO A 241 23.77 -5.65 -0.71
N LEU A 242 24.52 -6.29 -1.60
CA LEU A 242 23.95 -7.05 -2.73
C LEU A 242 22.95 -8.13 -2.27
N GLY A 243 23.22 -8.77 -1.13
CA GLY A 243 22.27 -9.72 -0.53
C GLY A 243 20.90 -9.11 -0.22
N PHE A 244 20.86 -7.83 0.19
CA PHE A 244 19.61 -7.09 0.34
C PHE A 244 18.89 -6.97 -1.01
N VAL A 245 19.58 -6.57 -2.08
CA VAL A 245 18.97 -6.38 -3.40
C VAL A 245 18.38 -7.68 -3.93
N ILE A 246 19.09 -8.80 -3.76
CA ILE A 246 18.60 -10.13 -4.17
C ILE A 246 17.31 -10.50 -3.44
N VAL A 247 17.31 -10.37 -2.10
CA VAL A 247 16.13 -10.71 -1.29
C VAL A 247 14.99 -9.73 -1.52
N PHE A 248 15.29 -8.44 -1.73
CA PHE A 248 14.30 -7.42 -2.05
C PHE A 248 13.63 -7.67 -3.42
N SER A 249 14.42 -8.08 -4.42
CA SER A 249 13.88 -8.46 -5.73
C SER A 249 12.97 -9.69 -5.64
N LEU A 250 13.35 -10.68 -4.83
CA LEU A 250 12.50 -11.84 -4.54
C LEU A 250 11.22 -11.43 -3.80
N ASN A 251 11.31 -10.49 -2.85
CA ASN A 251 10.17 -9.92 -2.15
C ASN A 251 9.15 -9.30 -3.09
N GLU A 252 9.61 -8.51 -4.05
CA GLU A 252 8.74 -7.89 -5.05
C GLU A 252 8.07 -8.94 -5.94
N TYR A 253 8.82 -9.94 -6.39
CA TYR A 253 8.26 -11.05 -7.18
C TYR A 253 7.11 -11.75 -6.44
N VAL A 254 7.36 -12.18 -5.19
CA VAL A 254 6.34 -12.86 -4.38
C VAL A 254 5.18 -11.92 -4.07
N GLY A 255 5.49 -10.65 -3.77
CA GLY A 255 4.51 -9.61 -3.49
C GLY A 255 3.51 -9.41 -4.65
N TRP A 256 3.99 -9.36 -5.88
CA TRP A 256 3.15 -9.21 -7.06
C TRP A 256 2.26 -10.42 -7.30
N ASN A 257 2.78 -11.64 -7.12
CA ASN A 257 2.01 -12.86 -7.33
C ASN A 257 0.80 -13.01 -6.39
N HIS A 258 0.86 -12.51 -5.15
CA HIS A 258 -0.29 -12.57 -4.26
C HIS A 258 -1.23 -11.36 -4.38
N ARG A 259 -0.83 -10.28 -5.03
CA ARG A 259 -1.56 -9.00 -5.11
C ARG A 259 -2.89 -9.14 -5.86
N MET A 260 -2.87 -9.88 -6.96
CA MET A 260 -4.06 -10.19 -7.75
C MET A 260 -5.13 -10.93 -6.92
N LEU A 261 -4.72 -11.92 -6.12
CA LEU A 261 -5.62 -12.62 -5.19
C LEU A 261 -6.25 -11.66 -4.18
N GLY A 262 -5.49 -10.65 -3.74
CA GLY A 262 -6.00 -9.59 -2.87
C GLY A 262 -7.10 -8.76 -3.52
N SER A 263 -6.97 -8.44 -4.82
CA SER A 263 -7.98 -7.70 -5.59
C SER A 263 -9.26 -8.51 -5.75
N TYR A 264 -9.17 -9.79 -6.13
CA TYR A 264 -10.33 -10.69 -6.19
C TYR A 264 -11.04 -10.80 -4.84
N ARG A 265 -10.30 -11.04 -3.75
CA ARG A 265 -10.86 -11.10 -2.41
C ARG A 265 -11.56 -9.80 -2.00
N ALA A 266 -10.99 -8.65 -2.36
CA ALA A 266 -11.58 -7.35 -2.05
C ALA A 266 -12.92 -7.14 -2.77
N VAL A 267 -13.02 -7.55 -4.03
CA VAL A 267 -14.26 -7.50 -4.82
C VAL A 267 -15.32 -8.47 -4.27
N LEU A 268 -14.90 -9.67 -3.84
CA LEU A 268 -15.78 -10.67 -3.23
C LEU A 268 -16.27 -10.28 -1.83
N GLY A 269 -15.66 -9.28 -1.19
CA GLY A 269 -16.02 -8.85 0.17
C GLY A 269 -15.63 -9.84 1.28
N HIS A 270 -14.86 -10.88 0.99
CA HIS A 270 -14.54 -11.96 1.91
C HIS A 270 -13.38 -11.62 2.86
N PHE A 271 -13.55 -10.58 3.69
CA PHE A 271 -12.53 -10.14 4.65
C PHE A 271 -12.41 -11.06 5.87
N GLU A 272 -13.48 -11.75 6.25
CA GLU A 272 -13.51 -12.63 7.40
C GLU A 272 -12.58 -13.83 7.24
N GLN A 273 -12.48 -14.36 6.03
CA GLN A 273 -11.89 -15.68 5.79
C GLN A 273 -10.36 -15.65 5.69
N ASP A 274 -9.78 -14.53 5.25
CA ASP A 274 -8.32 -14.40 5.16
C ASP A 274 -7.69 -13.56 6.29
N GLN A 275 -8.50 -13.05 7.24
CA GLN A 275 -8.02 -12.18 8.32
C GLN A 275 -6.91 -12.84 9.15
N TRP A 276 -7.01 -14.13 9.43
CA TRP A 276 -6.02 -14.84 10.23
C TRP A 276 -4.70 -15.03 9.51
N PHE A 277 -4.72 -15.22 8.18
CA PHE A 277 -3.50 -15.22 7.37
C PHE A 277 -2.83 -13.85 7.37
N MET A 278 -3.64 -12.78 7.37
CA MET A 278 -3.15 -11.42 7.42
C MET A 278 -2.49 -11.11 8.78
N VAL A 279 -3.14 -11.49 9.88
CA VAL A 279 -2.58 -11.33 11.23
C VAL A 279 -1.30 -12.17 11.39
N ALA A 280 -1.34 -13.44 10.95
CA ALA A 280 -0.17 -14.32 11.00
C ALA A 280 1.01 -13.76 10.18
N SER A 281 0.75 -13.25 8.97
CA SER A 281 1.74 -12.61 8.12
C SER A 281 2.36 -11.39 8.82
N ALA A 282 1.55 -10.48 9.36
CA ALA A 282 2.04 -9.29 10.06
C ALA A 282 2.84 -9.65 11.31
N ALA A 283 2.38 -10.60 12.10
CA ALA A 283 3.10 -11.08 13.29
C ALA A 283 4.42 -11.77 12.92
N THR A 284 4.41 -12.64 11.91
CA THR A 284 5.60 -13.33 11.42
C THR A 284 6.62 -12.34 10.89
N ASN A 285 6.21 -11.37 10.07
CA ASN A 285 7.08 -10.32 9.57
C ASN A 285 7.78 -9.58 10.72
N LEU A 286 7.02 -9.11 11.70
CA LEU A 286 7.58 -8.36 12.82
C LEU A 286 8.54 -9.21 13.68
N ILE A 287 8.13 -10.42 14.06
CA ILE A 287 8.94 -11.32 14.90
C ILE A 287 10.22 -11.73 14.19
N LEU A 288 10.12 -12.18 12.92
CA LEU A 288 11.27 -12.60 12.14
C LEU A 288 12.22 -11.43 11.82
N SER A 289 11.69 -10.22 11.58
CA SER A 289 12.54 -9.05 11.37
C SER A 289 13.45 -8.77 12.56
N PHE A 290 12.92 -8.83 13.78
CA PHE A 290 13.74 -8.69 14.99
C PHE A 290 14.71 -9.88 15.18
N ALA A 291 14.29 -11.09 14.88
CA ALA A 291 15.09 -12.30 15.07
C ALA A 291 16.23 -12.43 14.05
N LEU A 292 15.99 -12.06 12.78
CA LEU A 292 16.98 -12.20 11.71
C LEU A 292 17.94 -11.00 11.60
N PHE A 293 17.55 -9.83 12.11
CA PHE A 293 18.39 -8.65 12.02
C PHE A 293 19.78 -8.83 12.64
N PRO A 294 19.99 -9.43 13.84
CA PRO A 294 21.30 -9.59 14.43
C PRO A 294 22.28 -10.41 13.59
N ALA A 295 21.76 -11.39 12.82
CA ALA A 295 22.58 -12.28 11.98
C ALA A 295 22.79 -11.75 10.56
N PHE A 296 21.77 -11.14 9.97
CA PHE A 296 21.74 -10.78 8.56
C PHE A 296 21.56 -9.27 8.29
N GLY A 297 21.47 -8.45 9.33
CA GLY A 297 21.25 -7.01 9.21
C GLY A 297 19.94 -6.70 8.44
N ILE A 298 20.00 -5.68 7.60
CA ILE A 298 18.84 -5.22 6.80
C ILE A 298 18.30 -6.30 5.83
N THR A 299 19.17 -7.20 5.36
CA THR A 299 18.77 -8.33 4.51
C THR A 299 17.83 -9.27 5.25
N GLY A 300 18.06 -9.48 6.56
CA GLY A 300 17.19 -10.29 7.42
C GLY A 300 15.78 -9.71 7.58
N ILE A 301 15.66 -8.38 7.63
CA ILE A 301 14.35 -7.71 7.70
C ILE A 301 13.53 -8.03 6.44
N VAL A 302 14.13 -7.84 5.26
CA VAL A 302 13.42 -8.11 4.00
C VAL A 302 13.16 -9.61 3.81
N ALA A 303 14.04 -10.49 4.29
CA ALA A 303 13.78 -11.93 4.27
C ALA A 303 12.55 -12.30 5.10
N ALA A 304 12.35 -11.67 6.25
CA ALA A 304 11.13 -11.82 7.05
C ALA A 304 9.88 -11.39 6.27
N THR A 305 9.98 -10.32 5.48
CA THR A 305 8.90 -9.81 4.62
C THR A 305 8.58 -10.81 3.50
N VAL A 306 9.58 -11.46 2.90
CA VAL A 306 9.36 -12.55 1.92
C VAL A 306 8.55 -13.70 2.52
N VAL A 307 8.93 -14.16 3.74
CA VAL A 307 8.20 -15.23 4.43
C VAL A 307 6.74 -14.81 4.70
N ALA A 308 6.53 -13.58 5.13
CA ALA A 308 5.21 -13.03 5.37
C ALA A 308 4.36 -12.96 4.07
N HIS A 309 4.95 -12.55 2.95
CA HIS A 309 4.31 -12.58 1.63
C HIS A 309 3.94 -14.01 1.20
N CYS A 310 4.79 -15.00 1.46
CA CYS A 310 4.49 -16.41 1.18
C CYS A 310 3.27 -16.88 1.99
N ILE A 311 3.16 -16.52 3.27
CA ILE A 311 1.98 -16.83 4.11
C ILE A 311 0.72 -16.24 3.49
N MET A 312 0.78 -14.97 3.06
CA MET A 312 -0.34 -14.30 2.41
C MET A 312 -0.71 -14.93 1.07
N TRP A 313 0.29 -15.26 0.26
CA TRP A 313 0.06 -15.89 -1.04
C TRP A 313 -0.64 -17.23 -0.91
N VAL A 314 -0.11 -18.12 -0.06
CA VAL A 314 -0.72 -19.42 0.22
C VAL A 314 -2.11 -19.27 0.83
N GLY A 315 -2.26 -18.43 1.85
CA GLY A 315 -3.53 -18.22 2.55
C GLY A 315 -4.63 -17.68 1.63
N ARG A 316 -4.34 -16.61 0.89
CA ARG A 316 -5.28 -16.04 -0.09
C ARG A 316 -5.57 -17.00 -1.24
N GLY A 317 -4.55 -17.71 -1.73
CA GLY A 317 -4.71 -18.73 -2.75
C GLY A 317 -5.71 -19.80 -2.33
N ILE A 318 -5.59 -20.32 -1.09
CA ILE A 318 -6.53 -21.29 -0.53
C ILE A 318 -7.95 -20.71 -0.45
N VAL A 319 -8.11 -19.49 0.06
CA VAL A 319 -9.42 -18.85 0.24
C VAL A 319 -10.08 -18.60 -1.13
N VAL A 320 -9.41 -17.94 -2.05
CA VAL A 320 -9.96 -17.59 -3.37
C VAL A 320 -10.25 -18.85 -4.19
N CYS A 321 -9.35 -19.84 -4.19
CA CYS A 321 -9.55 -21.05 -4.98
C CYS A 321 -10.65 -21.96 -4.43
N ARG A 322 -10.82 -22.06 -3.10
CA ARG A 322 -11.92 -22.84 -2.51
C ARG A 322 -13.28 -22.26 -2.83
N GLN A 323 -13.39 -20.93 -2.79
CA GLN A 323 -14.67 -20.26 -2.95
C GLN A 323 -15.04 -19.99 -4.41
N TYR A 324 -14.05 -19.65 -5.21
CA TYR A 324 -14.27 -19.17 -6.56
C TYR A 324 -14.09 -20.26 -7.61
N MET A 325 -13.10 -21.14 -7.44
CA MET A 325 -12.80 -22.21 -8.42
C MET A 325 -13.37 -23.58 -8.05
N ARG A 326 -14.21 -23.70 -7.02
CA ARG A 326 -14.89 -24.93 -6.61
C ARG A 326 -14.00 -26.19 -6.71
N GLY A 327 -12.87 -26.19 -5.98
CA GLY A 327 -12.09 -27.41 -5.77
C GLY A 327 -10.73 -27.50 -6.49
N SER A 328 -10.32 -26.54 -7.30
CA SER A 328 -9.01 -26.57 -7.98
C SER A 328 -7.88 -25.83 -7.25
N GLY A 329 -7.99 -25.55 -5.96
CA GLY A 329 -7.00 -24.77 -5.20
C GLY A 329 -5.56 -25.31 -5.27
N TRP A 330 -5.41 -26.64 -5.36
CA TRP A 330 -4.09 -27.25 -5.55
C TRP A 330 -3.49 -27.05 -6.94
N ARG A 331 -4.30 -26.81 -7.96
CA ARG A 331 -3.79 -26.44 -9.30
C ARG A 331 -3.15 -25.07 -9.31
N TYR A 332 -3.72 -24.12 -8.56
CA TYR A 332 -3.15 -22.77 -8.45
C TYR A 332 -1.73 -22.79 -7.84
N LEU A 333 -1.50 -23.61 -6.80
CA LEU A 333 -0.19 -23.73 -6.16
C LEU A 333 0.80 -24.56 -6.99
N ARG A 334 0.34 -25.34 -7.99
CA ARG A 334 1.19 -26.15 -8.88
C ARG A 334 1.63 -25.46 -10.16
N VAL A 335 0.88 -24.46 -10.62
CA VAL A 335 1.18 -23.77 -11.89
C VAL A 335 2.49 -22.98 -11.87
N PRO A 336 2.94 -22.32 -10.79
CA PRO A 336 4.24 -21.67 -10.77
C PRO A 336 5.44 -22.64 -10.79
N ALA A 337 5.22 -23.93 -10.53
CA ALA A 337 6.30 -24.91 -10.39
C ALA A 337 6.59 -25.73 -11.66
N GLY A 338 5.82 -25.64 -12.72
CA GLY A 338 6.04 -26.53 -13.84
C GLY A 338 5.15 -26.42 -15.05
N GLY A 339 4.83 -25.25 -15.55
CA GLY A 339 4.08 -25.29 -16.76
C GLY A 339 3.67 -23.96 -17.40
N LEU A 340 4.49 -23.51 -18.27
CA LEU A 340 4.10 -22.96 -19.57
C LEU A 340 4.23 -24.05 -20.60
#